data_43984f9b51155178af510e204a4c0ab1
#
_entry.id   43984f9b51155178af510e204a4c0ab1
#
_cell.length_a   1.000
_cell.length_b   1.000
_cell.length_c   1.000
_cell.angle_alpha   90.00
_cell.angle_beta   90.00
_cell.angle_gamma   90.00
#
_symmetry.space_group_name_H-M   'P 1'
#
loop_
_entity.id
_entity.type
_entity.pdbx_description
1 polymer ?
#
loop_
_entity_poly.entity_id
_entity_poly.type
_entity_poly.pdbx_seq_one_letter_code
_entity_poly.pdbx_strand_id
1 'polypeptide(L)'
;MELTPSFVDLLQHFAPVFTAPTFQTCLQVVTGWILSHRHRYVTDVIFSGGNVDNGHWCRFHRFFSHAAWDLDVLSMYLAKLVVTIFTLGGTLLWAVDDTLCRKRGLTLYGAGMHHDPLISSKAKPLVSWGHDWVVLSLLIVHPFWAPSKVFALPIAFRLYRNRQGVTKGKKGKSRKRKVDPNHRTRPQLAVELISLVAAWFPHNEILVTGDSAYGGKSVLSNLPANVHLISHVHAKGALYAPAPPPVPGRRGAPRKKGKRLPSMADWAADAKKPWTELRFDQFGLHAVLDIKTQQALYYQSGGQRLLTIVLTHDREGKRPDQMFYCTKLDWDARRILSAYACRWAIECTFENCKQFLGLEDPANRLPKAVQRTAPLAFVLYTLTVLWFHRSGFTFLRFPHRPWYQRKKEPSFADLLATLRRVSYEEKTRTLVPKHSHIKTWITQLTELLSRPG
;
A
#
# COMPACT_ATOMS: atom_id res chain seq x y z
N MET A 1 26.13 9.39 -12.14
CA MET A 1 25.53 9.89 -10.87
C MET A 1 25.44 8.72 -9.91
N GLU A 2 25.58 8.96 -8.60
CA GLU A 2 25.47 7.93 -7.56
C GLU A 2 24.60 8.48 -6.42
N LEU A 3 23.87 7.60 -5.75
CA LEU A 3 23.16 7.95 -4.52
C LEU A 3 24.14 7.94 -3.34
N THR A 4 23.72 8.55 -2.22
CA THR A 4 24.53 8.52 -0.99
C THR A 4 24.91 7.09 -0.60
N PRO A 5 26.17 6.84 -0.12
CA PRO A 5 26.62 5.51 0.26
C PRO A 5 25.67 4.79 1.20
N SER A 6 25.10 5.48 2.17
CA SER A 6 24.14 4.87 3.11
C SER A 6 22.85 4.34 2.45
N PHE A 7 22.44 4.90 1.30
CA PHE A 7 21.33 4.36 0.53
C PHE A 7 21.78 3.19 -0.35
N VAL A 8 23.00 3.27 -0.91
CA VAL A 8 23.60 2.17 -1.69
C VAL A 8 23.82 0.94 -0.81
N ASP A 9 24.29 1.11 0.43
CA ASP A 9 24.43 0.02 1.41
C ASP A 9 23.08 -0.66 1.70
N LEU A 10 22.00 0.12 1.75
CA LEU A 10 20.66 -0.43 1.88
C LEU A 10 20.29 -1.30 0.67
N LEU A 11 20.67 -0.90 -0.54
CA LEU A 11 20.43 -1.65 -1.76
C LEU A 11 21.23 -2.96 -1.83
N GLN A 12 22.38 -3.06 -1.17
CA GLN A 12 23.18 -4.30 -1.14
C GLN A 12 22.42 -5.51 -0.56
N HIS A 13 21.45 -5.27 0.31
CA HIS A 13 20.59 -6.34 0.84
C HIS A 13 19.79 -7.08 -0.25
N PHE A 14 19.65 -6.47 -1.42
CA PHE A 14 18.93 -7.05 -2.57
C PHE A 14 19.85 -7.70 -3.61
N ALA A 15 21.18 -7.64 -3.42
CA ALA A 15 22.13 -8.27 -4.35
C ALA A 15 21.81 -9.75 -4.64
N PRO A 16 21.38 -10.58 -3.64
CA PRO A 16 21.04 -11.98 -3.89
C PRO A 16 19.85 -12.22 -4.82
N VAL A 17 19.02 -11.21 -5.08
CA VAL A 17 17.88 -11.30 -6.01
C VAL A 17 18.32 -11.28 -7.47
N PHE A 18 19.52 -10.78 -7.74
CA PHE A 18 20.00 -10.49 -9.08
C PHE A 18 21.31 -11.22 -9.39
N THR A 19 21.61 -11.38 -10.68
CA THR A 19 23.00 -11.64 -11.09
C THR A 19 23.83 -10.36 -10.92
N ALA A 20 25.14 -10.48 -10.75
CA ALA A 20 26.00 -9.31 -10.54
C ALA A 20 25.84 -8.21 -11.64
N PRO A 21 25.81 -8.51 -12.95
CA PRO A 21 25.57 -7.48 -13.97
C PRO A 21 24.16 -6.88 -13.91
N THR A 22 23.17 -7.69 -13.53
CA THR A 22 21.77 -7.20 -13.38
C THR A 22 21.64 -6.30 -12.15
N PHE A 23 22.36 -6.63 -11.07
CA PHE A 23 22.40 -5.79 -9.87
C PHE A 23 23.02 -4.42 -10.14
N GLN A 24 24.12 -4.36 -10.90
CA GLN A 24 24.72 -3.08 -11.32
C GLN A 24 23.72 -2.24 -12.14
N THR A 25 22.97 -2.89 -13.04
CA THR A 25 21.90 -2.20 -13.78
C THR A 25 20.79 -1.74 -12.83
N CYS A 26 20.43 -2.52 -11.82
CA CYS A 26 19.45 -2.15 -10.79
C CYS A 26 19.89 -0.87 -10.05
N LEU A 27 21.16 -0.80 -9.58
CA LEU A 27 21.68 0.38 -8.91
C LEU A 27 21.59 1.63 -9.78
N GLN A 28 21.90 1.52 -11.07
CA GLN A 28 21.81 2.63 -12.02
C GLN A 28 20.35 3.05 -12.29
N VAL A 29 19.44 2.07 -12.42
CA VAL A 29 18.00 2.32 -12.56
C VAL A 29 17.46 3.04 -11.33
N VAL A 30 17.77 2.56 -10.13
CA VAL A 30 17.33 3.18 -8.87
C VAL A 30 17.87 4.60 -8.73
N THR A 31 19.15 4.80 -9.02
CA THR A 31 19.78 6.13 -9.02
C THR A 31 19.07 7.09 -9.95
N GLY A 32 18.89 6.71 -11.21
CA GLY A 32 18.20 7.56 -12.17
C GLY A 32 16.73 7.82 -11.81
N TRP A 33 16.05 6.83 -11.23
CA TRP A 33 14.66 6.99 -10.81
C TRP A 33 14.49 8.00 -9.68
N ILE A 34 15.32 7.89 -8.64
CA ILE A 34 15.31 8.82 -7.50
C ILE A 34 15.70 10.23 -7.94
N LEU A 35 16.72 10.37 -8.78
CA LEU A 35 17.22 11.67 -9.22
C LEU A 35 16.42 12.32 -10.34
N SER A 36 15.50 11.58 -11.00
CA SER A 36 14.65 12.17 -12.04
C SER A 36 13.65 13.16 -11.44
N HIS A 37 13.55 14.34 -12.09
CA HIS A 37 12.60 15.41 -11.73
C HIS A 37 11.37 15.44 -12.64
N ARG A 38 11.44 14.73 -13.77
CA ARG A 38 10.38 14.64 -14.77
C ARG A 38 9.68 13.29 -14.68
N HIS A 39 9.34 12.75 -15.81
CA HIS A 39 8.74 11.42 -15.94
C HIS A 39 9.73 10.30 -15.57
N ARG A 40 9.20 9.13 -15.21
CA ARG A 40 9.98 7.90 -14.95
C ARG A 40 9.88 6.94 -16.14
N TYR A 41 9.96 7.47 -17.37
CA TYR A 41 10.26 6.63 -18.52
C TYR A 41 11.69 6.09 -18.40
N VAL A 42 11.95 4.91 -18.94
CA VAL A 42 13.29 4.31 -18.86
C VAL A 42 14.36 5.24 -19.46
N THR A 43 14.03 5.99 -20.50
CA THR A 43 14.92 6.99 -21.10
C THR A 43 15.26 8.14 -20.15
N ASP A 44 14.27 8.68 -19.43
CA ASP A 44 14.50 9.74 -18.45
C ASP A 44 15.33 9.24 -17.26
N VAL A 45 15.10 7.99 -16.85
CA VAL A 45 15.89 7.32 -15.79
C VAL A 45 17.35 7.16 -16.22
N ILE A 46 17.62 6.75 -17.46
CA ILE A 46 18.99 6.66 -18.02
C ILE A 46 19.66 8.03 -17.99
N PHE A 47 18.97 9.06 -18.48
CA PHE A 47 19.48 10.42 -18.55
C PHE A 47 19.76 10.99 -17.15
N SER A 48 18.80 10.92 -16.25
CA SER A 48 18.92 11.46 -14.89
C SER A 48 19.98 10.73 -14.06
N GLY A 49 20.24 9.45 -14.35
CA GLY A 49 21.30 8.67 -13.74
C GLY A 49 22.71 8.95 -14.30
N GLY A 50 22.83 9.78 -15.37
CA GLY A 50 24.11 10.04 -16.06
C GLY A 50 24.67 8.79 -16.74
N ASN A 51 23.80 7.94 -17.29
CA ASN A 51 24.18 6.64 -17.88
C ASN A 51 24.10 6.64 -19.42
N VAL A 52 24.04 7.80 -20.06
CA VAL A 52 23.89 7.91 -21.52
C VAL A 52 25.03 7.21 -22.24
N ASP A 53 26.26 7.46 -21.80
CA ASP A 53 27.49 6.93 -22.41
C ASP A 53 28.00 5.64 -21.74
N ASN A 54 27.26 5.11 -20.78
CA ASN A 54 27.67 3.95 -19.99
C ASN A 54 27.09 2.66 -20.57
N GLY A 55 27.62 2.19 -21.69
CA GLY A 55 27.21 0.97 -22.37
C GLY A 55 25.86 1.09 -23.09
N HIS A 56 25.39 0.00 -23.69
CA HIS A 56 24.20 0.02 -24.53
C HIS A 56 22.90 0.23 -23.72
N TRP A 57 22.11 1.22 -24.09
CA TRP A 57 20.89 1.63 -23.40
C TRP A 57 19.80 0.52 -23.31
N CYS A 58 19.81 -0.44 -24.23
CA CYS A 58 18.84 -1.57 -24.20
C CYS A 58 18.88 -2.38 -22.89
N ARG A 59 20.02 -2.40 -22.16
CA ARG A 59 20.13 -3.14 -20.89
C ARG A 59 19.12 -2.65 -19.86
N PHE A 60 18.81 -1.37 -19.82
CA PHE A 60 17.84 -0.77 -18.91
C PHE A 60 16.40 -1.22 -19.25
N HIS A 61 16.05 -1.28 -20.55
CA HIS A 61 14.76 -1.83 -20.98
C HIS A 61 14.67 -3.35 -20.69
N ARG A 62 15.79 -4.08 -20.93
CA ARG A 62 15.86 -5.52 -20.68
C ARG A 62 15.85 -5.86 -19.19
N PHE A 63 16.32 -4.97 -18.32
CA PHE A 63 16.20 -5.11 -16.87
C PHE A 63 14.74 -5.39 -16.46
N PHE A 64 13.78 -4.66 -17.01
CA PHE A 64 12.37 -4.85 -16.72
C PHE A 64 11.75 -6.01 -17.51
N SER A 65 12.13 -6.21 -18.76
CA SER A 65 11.41 -7.09 -19.68
C SER A 65 11.95 -8.52 -19.77
N HIS A 66 13.26 -8.73 -19.57
CA HIS A 66 13.92 -10.02 -19.84
C HIS A 66 14.77 -10.53 -18.68
N ALA A 67 15.43 -9.67 -17.91
CA ALA A 67 16.36 -10.08 -16.86
C ALA A 67 15.73 -11.11 -15.89
N ALA A 68 16.59 -12.01 -15.40
CA ALA A 68 16.16 -13.13 -14.58
C ALA A 68 16.09 -12.76 -13.10
N TRP A 69 15.15 -11.87 -12.73
CA TRP A 69 14.84 -11.57 -11.34
C TRP A 69 13.33 -11.68 -11.09
N ASP A 70 12.99 -11.99 -9.86
CA ASP A 70 11.60 -12.21 -9.46
C ASP A 70 11.15 -11.12 -8.49
N LEU A 71 9.93 -10.60 -8.72
CA LEU A 71 9.35 -9.53 -7.91
C LEU A 71 8.97 -10.02 -6.51
N ASP A 72 8.47 -11.26 -6.38
CA ASP A 72 8.06 -11.78 -5.07
C ASP A 72 9.29 -12.07 -4.20
N VAL A 73 10.39 -12.53 -4.82
CA VAL A 73 11.69 -12.68 -4.12
C VAL A 73 12.21 -11.31 -3.66
N LEU A 74 12.17 -10.28 -4.52
CA LEU A 74 12.52 -8.91 -4.13
C LEU A 74 11.66 -8.42 -2.96
N SER A 75 10.35 -8.63 -3.05
CA SER A 75 9.38 -8.28 -2.02
C SER A 75 9.64 -8.99 -0.69
N MET A 76 10.05 -10.26 -0.73
CA MET A 76 10.41 -11.01 0.48
C MET A 76 11.65 -10.41 1.18
N TYR A 77 12.69 -10.07 0.42
CA TYR A 77 13.87 -9.40 1.01
C TYR A 77 13.50 -8.03 1.58
N LEU A 78 12.67 -7.26 0.87
CA LEU A 78 12.16 -5.97 1.35
C LEU A 78 11.35 -6.13 2.63
N ALA A 79 10.42 -7.10 2.67
CA ALA A 79 9.59 -7.39 3.84
C ALA A 79 10.45 -7.71 5.07
N LYS A 80 11.42 -8.64 4.92
CA LYS A 80 12.33 -9.03 6.01
C LYS A 80 13.12 -7.84 6.52
N LEU A 81 13.69 -7.04 5.62
CA LEU A 81 14.47 -5.85 5.99
C LEU A 81 13.61 -4.83 6.76
N VAL A 82 12.40 -4.53 6.27
CA VAL A 82 11.49 -3.57 6.90
C VAL A 82 11.04 -4.08 8.27
N VAL A 83 10.63 -5.34 8.37
CA VAL A 83 10.20 -5.94 9.65
C VAL A 83 11.34 -5.92 10.66
N THR A 84 12.57 -6.28 10.28
CA THR A 84 13.74 -6.24 11.18
C THR A 84 14.03 -4.84 11.73
N ILE A 85 13.79 -3.79 10.94
CA ILE A 85 14.13 -2.42 11.35
C ILE A 85 13.03 -1.76 12.15
N PHE A 86 11.77 -1.97 11.78
CA PHE A 86 10.65 -1.25 12.38
C PHE A 86 9.90 -2.02 13.45
N THR A 87 10.01 -3.35 13.51
CA THR A 87 9.25 -4.16 14.45
C THR A 87 10.15 -4.84 15.47
N LEU A 88 10.09 -4.37 16.71
CA LEU A 88 10.80 -4.97 17.85
C LEU A 88 10.04 -6.16 18.46
N GLY A 89 9.12 -6.75 17.73
CA GLY A 89 8.23 -7.82 18.19
C GLY A 89 6.75 -7.42 18.16
N GLY A 90 5.86 -8.38 18.44
CA GLY A 90 4.40 -8.17 18.48
C GLY A 90 3.69 -8.43 17.15
N THR A 91 2.45 -7.95 17.03
CA THR A 91 1.59 -8.13 15.88
C THR A 91 2.03 -7.21 14.72
N LEU A 92 2.29 -7.78 13.55
CA LEU A 92 2.59 -7.01 12.33
C LEU A 92 1.29 -6.42 11.76
N LEU A 93 1.21 -5.10 11.69
CA LEU A 93 0.03 -4.41 11.17
C LEU A 93 0.20 -4.11 9.66
N TRP A 94 -0.74 -4.60 8.86
CA TRP A 94 -0.74 -4.46 7.41
C TRP A 94 -2.01 -3.79 6.91
N ALA A 95 -1.94 -3.15 5.75
CA ALA A 95 -3.09 -2.66 5.01
C ALA A 95 -3.11 -3.23 3.61
N VAL A 96 -4.30 -3.59 3.11
CA VAL A 96 -4.54 -3.99 1.73
C VAL A 96 -5.52 -3.02 1.09
N ASP A 97 -5.17 -2.57 -0.12
CA ASP A 97 -6.03 -1.71 -0.93
C ASP A 97 -5.63 -1.80 -2.41
N ASP A 98 -6.43 -1.23 -3.30
CA ASP A 98 -6.10 -1.14 -4.72
C ASP A 98 -6.01 0.31 -5.19
N THR A 99 -5.21 0.51 -6.24
CA THR A 99 -5.05 1.83 -6.84
C THR A 99 -5.05 1.77 -8.36
N LEU A 100 -5.90 2.61 -8.96
CA LEU A 100 -5.93 2.81 -10.40
C LEU A 100 -4.78 3.75 -10.82
N CYS A 101 -3.94 3.27 -11.72
CA CYS A 101 -2.91 4.04 -12.44
C CYS A 101 -3.40 4.30 -13.85
N ARG A 102 -3.79 5.54 -14.15
CA ARG A 102 -4.33 5.93 -15.46
C ARG A 102 -3.26 5.80 -16.53
N LYS A 103 -3.64 5.32 -17.71
CA LYS A 103 -2.75 5.10 -18.85
C LYS A 103 -3.35 5.66 -20.15
N ARG A 104 -2.48 6.07 -21.07
CA ARG A 104 -2.90 6.59 -22.39
C ARG A 104 -2.75 5.56 -23.52
N GLY A 105 -1.78 4.65 -23.39
CA GLY A 105 -1.50 3.66 -24.43
C GLY A 105 -2.52 2.52 -24.49
N LEU A 106 -3.04 2.20 -25.66
CA LEU A 106 -4.06 1.16 -25.86
C LEU A 106 -3.49 -0.27 -25.91
N THR A 107 -2.18 -0.43 -26.10
CA THR A 107 -1.52 -1.74 -26.27
C THR A 107 -0.71 -2.18 -25.06
N LEU A 108 -0.99 -1.60 -23.88
CA LEU A 108 -0.30 -1.93 -22.63
C LEU A 108 -0.84 -3.24 -22.09
N TYR A 109 0.06 -4.16 -21.72
CA TYR A 109 -0.35 -5.41 -21.11
C TYR A 109 -1.11 -5.19 -19.81
N GLY A 110 -2.26 -5.84 -19.67
CA GLY A 110 -3.08 -5.80 -18.45
C GLY A 110 -3.85 -4.52 -18.21
N ALA A 111 -3.74 -3.51 -19.08
CA ALA A 111 -4.55 -2.31 -18.98
C ALA A 111 -6.02 -2.61 -19.35
N GLY A 112 -6.93 -1.94 -18.69
CA GLY A 112 -8.37 -2.09 -18.87
C GLY A 112 -9.15 -0.86 -18.41
N MET A 113 -10.48 -0.91 -18.61
CA MET A 113 -11.39 0.09 -18.07
C MET A 113 -11.75 -0.29 -16.61
N HIS A 114 -11.44 0.59 -15.68
CA HIS A 114 -11.72 0.40 -14.26
C HIS A 114 -12.54 1.56 -13.73
N HIS A 115 -13.36 1.29 -12.71
CA HIS A 115 -14.04 2.35 -11.97
C HIS A 115 -13.01 3.33 -11.41
N ASP A 116 -13.24 4.63 -11.63
CA ASP A 116 -12.33 5.67 -11.19
C ASP A 116 -13.00 6.51 -10.09
N PRO A 117 -12.65 6.28 -8.81
CA PRO A 117 -13.30 6.95 -7.70
C PRO A 117 -13.02 8.45 -7.66
N LEU A 118 -11.92 8.94 -8.26
CA LEU A 118 -11.57 10.37 -8.23
C LEU A 118 -12.46 11.24 -9.12
N ILE A 119 -13.03 10.66 -10.18
CA ILE A 119 -13.91 11.38 -11.11
C ILE A 119 -15.37 10.93 -11.04
N SER A 120 -15.64 9.89 -10.24
CA SER A 120 -17.00 9.33 -10.06
C SER A 120 -17.77 10.06 -8.97
N SER A 121 -19.08 10.11 -9.14
CA SER A 121 -20.03 10.43 -8.07
C SER A 121 -20.95 9.25 -7.83
N LYS A 122 -21.69 9.25 -6.70
CA LYS A 122 -22.72 8.22 -6.43
C LYS A 122 -23.78 8.13 -7.53
N ALA A 123 -24.12 9.27 -8.15
CA ALA A 123 -25.10 9.33 -9.22
C ALA A 123 -24.53 8.97 -10.60
N LYS A 124 -23.21 9.19 -10.82
CA LYS A 124 -22.56 8.96 -12.12
C LYS A 124 -21.22 8.25 -11.93
N PRO A 125 -21.21 6.91 -11.90
CA PRO A 125 -19.97 6.14 -11.87
C PRO A 125 -19.24 6.27 -13.21
N LEU A 126 -17.99 6.69 -13.17
CA LEU A 126 -17.11 6.86 -14.34
C LEU A 126 -15.99 5.83 -14.32
N VAL A 127 -15.46 5.54 -15.48
CA VAL A 127 -14.36 4.59 -15.66
C VAL A 127 -13.22 5.24 -16.39
N SER A 128 -11.99 4.86 -16.04
CA SER A 128 -10.76 5.29 -16.70
C SER A 128 -9.97 4.08 -17.21
N TRP A 129 -9.26 4.31 -18.30
CA TRP A 129 -8.32 3.33 -18.84
C TRP A 129 -7.03 3.32 -18.05
N GLY A 130 -6.58 2.16 -17.58
CA GLY A 130 -5.36 2.08 -16.79
C GLY A 130 -5.01 0.69 -16.29
N HIS A 131 -4.01 0.66 -15.43
CA HIS A 131 -3.62 -0.49 -14.62
C HIS A 131 -4.19 -0.34 -13.22
N ASP A 132 -4.73 -1.42 -12.70
CA ASP A 132 -5.26 -1.46 -11.34
C ASP A 132 -4.41 -2.42 -10.51
N TRP A 133 -3.80 -1.90 -9.44
CA TRP A 133 -2.83 -2.63 -8.63
C TRP A 133 -3.40 -2.91 -7.25
N VAL A 134 -3.49 -4.19 -6.89
CA VAL A 134 -3.73 -4.62 -5.50
C VAL A 134 -2.39 -4.62 -4.78
N VAL A 135 -2.32 -3.90 -3.66
CA VAL A 135 -1.09 -3.66 -2.90
C VAL A 135 -1.29 -4.05 -1.45
N LEU A 136 -0.33 -4.77 -0.89
CA LEU A 136 -0.24 -5.08 0.53
C LEU A 136 0.95 -4.33 1.13
N SER A 137 0.69 -3.49 2.14
CA SER A 137 1.65 -2.60 2.77
C SER A 137 1.80 -2.88 4.26
N LEU A 138 3.02 -2.85 4.79
CA LEU A 138 3.26 -2.83 6.24
C LEU A 138 3.02 -1.43 6.79
N LEU A 139 2.28 -1.31 7.88
CA LEU A 139 2.00 -0.03 8.53
C LEU A 139 3.02 0.25 9.63
N ILE A 140 3.71 1.38 9.50
CA ILE A 140 4.62 1.90 10.52
C ILE A 140 3.90 3.03 11.25
N VAL A 141 3.59 2.76 12.51
CA VAL A 141 2.80 3.66 13.34
C VAL A 141 3.73 4.51 14.19
N HIS A 142 3.58 5.83 14.13
CA HIS A 142 4.27 6.79 14.97
C HIS A 142 5.80 6.64 14.98
N PRO A 143 6.50 6.71 13.81
CA PRO A 143 7.95 6.66 13.82
C PRO A 143 8.51 7.87 14.60
N PHE A 144 9.64 7.71 15.29
CA PHE A 144 10.20 8.71 16.20
C PHE A 144 10.42 10.10 15.57
N TRP A 145 10.64 10.16 14.26
CA TRP A 145 10.83 11.40 13.50
C TRP A 145 9.50 11.98 12.97
N ALA A 146 8.39 11.29 13.13
CA ALA A 146 7.03 11.73 12.79
C ALA A 146 5.98 11.07 13.70
N PRO A 147 5.97 11.41 15.01
CA PRO A 147 5.17 10.72 16.02
C PRO A 147 3.66 10.89 15.86
N SER A 148 3.18 11.84 15.03
CA SER A 148 1.75 11.98 14.72
C SER A 148 1.32 11.25 13.46
N LYS A 149 2.23 10.57 12.73
CA LYS A 149 1.96 10.00 11.41
C LYS A 149 2.03 8.48 11.39
N VAL A 150 1.39 7.92 10.37
CA VAL A 150 1.52 6.53 9.95
C VAL A 150 2.01 6.49 8.51
N PHE A 151 2.94 5.60 8.22
CA PHE A 151 3.43 5.33 6.88
C PHE A 151 3.03 3.91 6.48
N ALA A 152 2.37 3.76 5.34
CA ALA A 152 2.14 2.47 4.74
C ALA A 152 3.30 2.17 3.78
N LEU A 153 4.07 1.13 4.06
CA LEU A 153 5.21 0.71 3.26
C LEU A 153 4.78 -0.41 2.30
N PRO A 154 4.63 -0.14 1.00
CA PRO A 154 4.23 -1.15 0.03
C PRO A 154 5.28 -2.25 -0.08
N ILE A 155 4.84 -3.51 0.03
CA ILE A 155 5.72 -4.67 0.04
C ILE A 155 5.39 -5.66 -1.08
N ALA A 156 4.11 -5.97 -1.29
CA ALA A 156 3.70 -6.99 -2.24
C ALA A 156 2.59 -6.48 -3.16
N PHE A 157 2.61 -6.91 -4.43
CA PHE A 157 1.86 -6.26 -5.50
C PHE A 157 1.29 -7.27 -6.47
N ARG A 158 0.05 -7.04 -6.93
CA ARG A 158 -0.55 -7.79 -8.04
C ARG A 158 -1.29 -6.87 -9.00
N LEU A 159 -1.07 -7.08 -10.28
CA LEU A 159 -1.83 -6.40 -11.33
C LEU A 159 -3.19 -7.08 -11.49
N TYR A 160 -4.26 -6.35 -11.22
CA TYR A 160 -5.61 -6.81 -11.54
C TYR A 160 -5.87 -6.68 -13.05
N ARG A 161 -6.40 -7.73 -13.66
CA ARG A 161 -6.80 -7.75 -15.07
C ARG A 161 -8.30 -7.98 -15.18
N ASN A 162 -8.95 -7.23 -16.03
CA ASN A 162 -10.38 -7.43 -16.26
C ASN A 162 -10.69 -8.84 -16.76
N ARG A 163 -11.82 -9.39 -16.32
CA ARG A 163 -12.29 -10.74 -16.71
C ARG A 163 -12.40 -10.94 -18.22
N GLN A 164 -12.58 -9.87 -18.97
CA GLN A 164 -12.76 -9.89 -20.41
C GLN A 164 -11.55 -9.25 -21.08
N GLY A 165 -10.75 -10.05 -21.78
CA GLY A 165 -9.70 -9.55 -22.65
C GLY A 165 -10.30 -8.67 -23.76
N VAL A 166 -9.63 -7.56 -24.10
CA VAL A 166 -10.00 -6.74 -25.24
C VAL A 166 -9.69 -7.52 -26.51
N THR A 167 -10.69 -8.10 -27.16
CA THR A 167 -10.53 -8.62 -28.51
C THR A 167 -10.83 -7.49 -29.51
N LYS A 168 -9.83 -7.11 -30.34
CA LYS A 168 -10.06 -6.24 -31.48
C LYS A 168 -11.09 -6.92 -32.40
N GLY A 169 -12.32 -6.43 -32.38
CA GLY A 169 -13.35 -6.85 -33.32
C GLY A 169 -13.11 -6.20 -34.68
N LYS A 170 -13.07 -6.95 -35.78
CA LYS A 170 -13.33 -6.40 -37.11
C LYS A 170 -14.77 -5.85 -37.11
N LYS A 171 -14.94 -4.67 -37.73
CA LYS A 171 -16.24 -3.97 -37.83
C LYS A 171 -17.41 -4.96 -38.08
N GLY A 172 -18.41 -4.95 -37.21
CA GLY A 172 -19.74 -5.47 -37.48
C GLY A 172 -20.13 -6.84 -36.91
N LYS A 173 -19.29 -7.56 -36.15
CA LYS A 173 -19.72 -8.81 -35.49
C LYS A 173 -19.41 -8.82 -34.01
N SER A 174 -20.41 -8.89 -33.17
CA SER A 174 -20.33 -9.16 -31.72
C SER A 174 -19.66 -10.53 -31.53
N ARG A 175 -18.35 -10.57 -31.23
CA ARG A 175 -17.69 -11.79 -30.82
C ARG A 175 -17.94 -12.04 -29.34
N LYS A 176 -18.39 -13.26 -28.99
CA LYS A 176 -18.40 -13.72 -27.59
C LYS A 176 -17.01 -13.47 -26.98
N ARG A 177 -16.93 -12.64 -25.95
CA ARG A 177 -15.68 -12.28 -25.27
C ARG A 177 -15.11 -13.55 -24.62
N LYS A 178 -13.88 -13.92 -24.96
CA LYS A 178 -13.20 -15.06 -24.36
C LYS A 178 -12.85 -14.70 -22.92
N VAL A 179 -13.44 -15.37 -21.95
CA VAL A 179 -13.13 -15.21 -20.53
C VAL A 179 -11.73 -15.76 -20.29
N ASP A 180 -10.87 -14.97 -19.62
CA ASP A 180 -9.56 -15.47 -19.17
C ASP A 180 -9.79 -16.55 -18.10
N PRO A 181 -9.39 -17.82 -18.33
CA PRO A 181 -9.59 -18.90 -17.36
C PRO A 181 -8.78 -18.65 -16.06
N ASN A 182 -7.73 -17.86 -16.13
CA ASN A 182 -6.87 -17.51 -15.00
C ASN A 182 -7.26 -16.17 -14.37
N HIS A 183 -8.46 -15.64 -14.67
CA HIS A 183 -8.92 -14.41 -14.06
C HIS A 183 -9.06 -14.55 -12.55
N ARG A 184 -8.50 -13.57 -11.83
CA ARG A 184 -8.64 -13.43 -10.37
C ARG A 184 -9.24 -12.08 -10.04
N THR A 185 -10.18 -12.06 -9.11
CA THR A 185 -10.76 -10.84 -8.57
C THR A 185 -9.77 -10.14 -7.64
N ARG A 186 -9.93 -8.83 -7.39
CA ARG A 186 -9.11 -8.08 -6.42
C ARG A 186 -9.02 -8.77 -5.04
N PRO A 187 -10.14 -9.21 -4.42
CA PRO A 187 -10.07 -9.97 -3.17
C PRO A 187 -9.27 -11.27 -3.25
N GLN A 188 -9.32 -11.99 -4.39
CA GLN A 188 -8.49 -13.18 -4.58
C GLN A 188 -7.00 -12.86 -4.70
N LEU A 189 -6.67 -11.75 -5.38
CA LEU A 189 -5.28 -11.26 -5.43
C LEU A 189 -4.80 -10.80 -4.04
N ALA A 190 -5.66 -10.18 -3.26
CA ALA A 190 -5.35 -9.83 -1.87
C ALA A 190 -5.05 -11.06 -1.02
N VAL A 191 -5.84 -12.14 -1.13
CA VAL A 191 -5.58 -13.41 -0.44
C VAL A 191 -4.23 -14.00 -0.85
N GLU A 192 -3.89 -13.94 -2.14
CA GLU A 192 -2.58 -14.38 -2.62
C GLU A 192 -1.43 -13.61 -1.95
N LEU A 193 -1.53 -12.27 -1.90
CA LEU A 193 -0.53 -11.42 -1.24
C LEU A 193 -0.45 -11.67 0.27
N ILE A 194 -1.58 -11.79 0.94
CA ILE A 194 -1.67 -12.10 2.38
C ILE A 194 -1.03 -13.45 2.67
N SER A 195 -1.30 -14.47 1.83
CA SER A 195 -0.73 -15.81 1.99
C SER A 195 0.79 -15.83 1.80
N LEU A 196 1.31 -15.06 0.83
CA LEU A 196 2.75 -14.89 0.64
C LEU A 196 3.42 -14.31 1.87
N VAL A 197 2.88 -13.21 2.39
CA VAL A 197 3.43 -12.54 3.58
C VAL A 197 3.32 -13.45 4.82
N ALA A 198 2.19 -14.15 4.99
CA ALA A 198 2.03 -15.10 6.07
C ALA A 198 3.07 -16.24 6.04
N ALA A 199 3.43 -16.70 4.84
CA ALA A 199 4.48 -17.71 4.65
C ALA A 199 5.90 -17.15 4.91
N TRP A 200 6.14 -15.87 4.66
CA TRP A 200 7.43 -15.23 4.98
C TRP A 200 7.64 -15.01 6.48
N PHE A 201 6.54 -14.89 7.24
CA PHE A 201 6.53 -14.62 8.69
C PHE A 201 5.67 -15.63 9.45
N PRO A 202 6.02 -16.94 9.42
CA PRO A 202 5.17 -18.00 9.99
C PRO A 202 5.03 -17.91 11.51
N HIS A 203 6.00 -17.28 12.19
CA HIS A 203 6.04 -17.13 13.65
C HIS A 203 5.47 -15.78 14.15
N ASN A 204 5.11 -14.88 13.23
CA ASN A 204 4.54 -13.61 13.60
C ASN A 204 3.02 -13.65 13.49
N GLU A 205 2.35 -13.00 14.41
CA GLU A 205 0.95 -12.68 14.26
C GLU A 205 0.80 -11.50 13.32
N ILE A 206 -0.07 -11.63 12.33
CA ILE A 206 -0.30 -10.65 11.28
C ILE A 206 -1.72 -10.13 11.40
N LEU A 207 -1.90 -8.82 11.43
CA LEU A 207 -3.19 -8.18 11.36
C LEU A 207 -3.28 -7.38 10.07
N VAL A 208 -4.23 -7.72 9.22
CA VAL A 208 -4.52 -7.01 7.98
C VAL A 208 -5.74 -6.12 8.16
N THR A 209 -5.64 -4.88 7.71
CA THR A 209 -6.78 -3.96 7.59
C THR A 209 -7.13 -3.79 6.11
N GLY A 210 -8.40 -3.89 5.77
CA GLY A 210 -8.90 -3.69 4.42
C GLY A 210 -10.26 -3.00 4.42
N ASP A 211 -10.61 -2.33 3.35
CA ASP A 211 -11.93 -1.74 3.20
C ASP A 211 -13.02 -2.82 3.01
N SER A 212 -14.26 -2.40 2.75
CA SER A 212 -15.39 -3.34 2.57
C SER A 212 -15.23 -4.28 1.38
N ALA A 213 -14.45 -3.92 0.36
CA ALA A 213 -14.16 -4.77 -0.80
C ALA A 213 -13.31 -5.98 -0.40
N TYR A 214 -12.42 -5.82 0.58
CA TYR A 214 -11.55 -6.86 1.11
C TYR A 214 -12.09 -7.54 2.38
N GLY A 215 -13.28 -7.13 2.86
CA GLY A 215 -13.93 -7.72 4.04
C GLY A 215 -14.92 -8.86 3.75
N GLY A 216 -15.05 -9.27 2.49
CA GLY A 216 -16.03 -10.27 2.07
C GLY A 216 -15.55 -11.72 2.20
N LYS A 217 -16.43 -12.65 1.77
CA LYS A 217 -16.21 -14.12 1.85
C LYS A 217 -14.86 -14.54 1.25
N SER A 218 -14.50 -13.98 0.10
CA SER A 218 -13.27 -14.38 -0.62
C SER A 218 -12.01 -14.19 0.23
N VAL A 219 -11.96 -13.19 1.10
CA VAL A 219 -10.82 -12.94 1.99
C VAL A 219 -11.02 -13.65 3.33
N LEU A 220 -12.14 -13.38 4.00
CA LEU A 220 -12.38 -13.83 5.38
C LEU A 220 -12.37 -15.38 5.53
N SER A 221 -12.83 -16.12 4.50
CA SER A 221 -12.82 -17.58 4.53
C SER A 221 -11.47 -18.20 4.15
N ASN A 222 -10.52 -17.42 3.65
CA ASN A 222 -9.24 -17.90 3.13
C ASN A 222 -8.03 -17.30 3.86
N LEU A 223 -8.22 -16.77 5.05
CA LEU A 223 -7.12 -16.23 5.85
C LEU A 223 -6.22 -17.35 6.38
N PRO A 224 -4.89 -17.25 6.24
CA PRO A 224 -3.93 -18.13 6.92
C PRO A 224 -4.12 -18.12 8.44
N ALA A 225 -3.65 -19.17 9.12
CA ALA A 225 -3.86 -19.36 10.54
C ALA A 225 -3.27 -18.25 11.44
N ASN A 226 -2.13 -17.68 11.03
CA ASN A 226 -1.45 -16.58 11.74
C ASN A 226 -1.93 -15.19 11.32
N VAL A 227 -3.02 -15.09 10.52
CA VAL A 227 -3.54 -13.82 10.01
C VAL A 227 -4.90 -13.50 10.60
N HIS A 228 -5.01 -12.29 11.11
CA HIS A 228 -6.25 -11.65 11.53
C HIS A 228 -6.66 -10.55 10.54
N LEU A 229 -7.95 -10.24 10.50
CA LEU A 229 -8.52 -9.23 9.60
C LEU A 229 -9.42 -8.26 10.36
N ILE A 230 -9.25 -6.97 10.08
CA ILE A 230 -10.21 -5.92 10.42
C ILE A 230 -10.77 -5.36 9.12
N SER A 231 -12.10 -5.30 9.02
CA SER A 231 -12.79 -4.66 7.90
C SER A 231 -14.20 -4.25 8.28
N HIS A 232 -14.96 -3.74 7.32
CA HIS A 232 -16.37 -3.39 7.52
C HIS A 232 -17.30 -4.58 7.32
N VAL A 233 -18.35 -4.64 8.14
CA VAL A 233 -19.56 -5.40 7.81
C VAL A 233 -20.36 -4.59 6.80
N HIS A 234 -20.77 -5.20 5.69
CA HIS A 234 -21.64 -4.53 4.73
C HIS A 234 -22.92 -4.06 5.43
N ALA A 235 -23.43 -2.85 5.12
CA ALA A 235 -24.58 -2.25 5.81
C ALA A 235 -25.85 -3.15 5.84
N LYS A 236 -26.03 -4.00 4.83
CA LYS A 236 -27.10 -5.01 4.76
C LYS A 236 -26.64 -6.40 5.21
N GLY A 237 -25.45 -6.51 5.81
CA GLY A 237 -24.86 -7.78 6.27
C GLY A 237 -25.63 -8.35 7.46
N ALA A 238 -26.07 -9.60 7.35
CA ALA A 238 -26.76 -10.28 8.44
C ALA A 238 -25.77 -10.90 9.41
N LEU A 239 -25.89 -10.55 10.68
CA LEU A 239 -25.14 -11.12 11.80
C LEU A 239 -26.00 -12.17 12.52
N TYR A 240 -25.34 -13.16 13.10
CA TYR A 240 -25.97 -14.25 13.82
C TYR A 240 -25.26 -14.50 15.16
N ALA A 241 -26.03 -14.94 16.15
CA ALA A 241 -25.45 -15.50 17.37
C ALA A 241 -24.67 -16.80 17.06
N PRO A 242 -23.70 -17.18 17.88
CA PRO A 242 -23.09 -18.50 17.82
C PRO A 242 -24.14 -19.62 17.86
N ALA A 243 -23.82 -20.76 17.25
CA ALA A 243 -24.70 -21.92 17.31
C ALA A 243 -24.87 -22.37 18.78
N PRO A 244 -26.10 -22.72 19.22
CA PRO A 244 -26.26 -23.35 20.52
C PRO A 244 -25.57 -24.71 20.58
N PRO A 245 -25.18 -25.17 21.75
CA PRO A 245 -24.62 -26.51 21.93
C PRO A 245 -25.52 -27.60 21.29
N PRO A 246 -24.95 -28.65 20.74
CA PRO A 246 -25.73 -29.79 20.26
C PRO A 246 -26.60 -30.38 21.41
N VAL A 247 -27.85 -30.66 21.11
CA VAL A 247 -28.75 -31.33 22.06
C VAL A 247 -28.58 -32.84 21.90
N PRO A 248 -28.14 -33.60 22.94
CA PRO A 248 -28.04 -35.04 22.87
C PRO A 248 -29.37 -35.67 22.48
N GLY A 249 -29.33 -36.69 21.60
CA GLY A 249 -30.50 -37.42 21.12
C GLY A 249 -31.32 -36.74 20.01
N ARG A 250 -31.01 -35.51 19.62
CA ARG A 250 -31.69 -34.82 18.51
C ARG A 250 -31.18 -35.36 17.15
N ARG A 251 -32.11 -35.86 16.33
CA ARG A 251 -31.79 -36.26 14.96
C ARG A 251 -31.50 -35.06 14.06
N GLY A 252 -30.59 -35.25 13.08
CA GLY A 252 -30.23 -34.24 12.08
C GLY A 252 -28.88 -33.56 12.33
N ALA A 253 -28.39 -32.84 11.34
CA ALA A 253 -27.10 -32.14 11.43
C ALA A 253 -27.16 -31.02 12.48
N PRO A 254 -26.07 -30.82 13.29
CA PRO A 254 -25.99 -29.72 14.24
C PRO A 254 -26.18 -28.35 13.58
N ARG A 255 -26.82 -27.44 14.29
CA ARG A 255 -26.96 -26.05 13.80
C ARG A 255 -25.58 -25.40 13.67
N LYS A 256 -25.36 -24.71 12.54
CA LYS A 256 -24.10 -24.03 12.26
C LYS A 256 -24.13 -22.55 12.69
N LYS A 257 -25.28 -22.01 13.06
CA LYS A 257 -25.49 -20.63 13.53
C LYS A 257 -26.71 -20.57 14.46
N GLY A 258 -26.74 -19.58 15.33
CA GLY A 258 -27.85 -19.28 16.23
C GLY A 258 -28.90 -18.36 15.59
N LYS A 259 -29.60 -17.59 16.42
CA LYS A 259 -30.61 -16.60 15.97
C LYS A 259 -29.95 -15.49 15.17
N ARG A 260 -30.70 -14.96 14.19
CA ARG A 260 -30.30 -13.72 13.51
C ARG A 260 -30.34 -12.56 14.50
N LEU A 261 -29.30 -11.75 14.50
CA LEU A 261 -29.19 -10.54 15.31
C LEU A 261 -29.89 -9.36 14.63
N PRO A 262 -30.25 -8.31 15.39
CA PRO A 262 -30.81 -7.08 14.83
C PRO A 262 -29.96 -6.50 13.69
N SER A 263 -30.59 -5.75 12.80
CA SER A 263 -29.86 -4.99 11.77
C SER A 263 -28.99 -3.91 12.42
N MET A 264 -28.11 -3.29 11.65
CA MET A 264 -27.25 -2.18 12.13
C MET A 264 -28.12 -1.05 12.70
N ALA A 265 -29.21 -0.66 11.99
CA ALA A 265 -30.10 0.41 12.42
C ALA A 265 -30.88 0.03 13.69
N ASP A 266 -31.42 -1.20 13.78
CA ASP A 266 -32.13 -1.66 14.96
C ASP A 266 -31.19 -1.75 16.17
N TRP A 267 -29.95 -2.20 15.96
CA TRP A 267 -28.95 -2.25 17.03
C TRP A 267 -28.51 -0.85 17.49
N ALA A 268 -28.38 0.09 16.55
CA ALA A 268 -28.13 1.49 16.90
C ALA A 268 -29.24 2.08 17.78
N ALA A 269 -30.50 1.81 17.43
CA ALA A 269 -31.69 2.29 18.13
C ALA A 269 -32.00 1.55 19.44
N ASP A 270 -31.35 0.40 19.72
CA ASP A 270 -31.66 -0.41 20.91
C ASP A 270 -31.19 0.29 22.18
N ALA A 271 -32.15 0.84 22.94
CA ALA A 271 -31.90 1.51 24.21
C ALA A 271 -31.46 0.54 25.34
N LYS A 272 -31.76 -0.76 25.21
CA LYS A 272 -31.34 -1.77 26.21
C LYS A 272 -29.83 -2.03 26.17
N LYS A 273 -29.18 -1.68 25.09
CA LYS A 273 -27.71 -1.74 24.91
C LYS A 273 -27.22 -0.30 24.79
N PRO A 274 -26.83 0.36 25.89
CA PRO A 274 -26.41 1.75 25.86
C PRO A 274 -25.13 1.91 25.03
N TRP A 275 -24.96 3.09 24.49
CA TRP A 275 -23.73 3.52 23.86
C TRP A 275 -22.64 3.74 24.91
N THR A 276 -21.41 3.39 24.58
CA THR A 276 -20.22 3.68 25.39
C THR A 276 -19.40 4.74 24.67
N GLU A 277 -19.04 5.80 25.37
CA GLU A 277 -18.16 6.85 24.80
C GLU A 277 -16.76 6.33 24.62
N LEU A 278 -16.20 6.54 23.47
CA LEU A 278 -14.80 6.30 23.12
C LEU A 278 -14.15 7.58 22.62
N ARG A 279 -13.20 8.09 23.37
CA ARG A 279 -12.34 9.19 22.93
C ARG A 279 -11.20 8.66 22.10
N PHE A 280 -11.03 9.24 20.94
CA PHE A 280 -10.12 8.76 19.92
C PHE A 280 -9.15 9.86 19.51
N ASP A 281 -7.90 9.70 19.93
CA ASP A 281 -6.83 10.63 19.60
C ASP A 281 -5.87 9.94 18.62
N GLN A 282 -6.05 10.19 17.31
CA GLN A 282 -5.16 9.66 16.30
C GLN A 282 -4.97 10.66 15.16
N PHE A 283 -3.77 10.72 14.63
CA PHE A 283 -3.40 11.58 13.49
C PHE A 283 -3.69 13.07 13.72
N GLY A 284 -3.59 13.53 14.98
CA GLY A 284 -3.94 14.91 15.34
C GLY A 284 -5.44 15.21 15.27
N LEU A 285 -6.28 14.19 15.12
CA LEU A 285 -7.73 14.29 15.19
C LEU A 285 -8.20 13.82 16.56
N HIS A 286 -8.86 14.72 17.29
CA HIS A 286 -9.59 14.42 18.51
C HIS A 286 -11.04 14.12 18.10
N ALA A 287 -11.44 12.87 18.16
CA ALA A 287 -12.81 12.47 17.87
C ALA A 287 -13.43 11.77 19.09
N VAL A 288 -14.68 12.08 19.37
CA VAL A 288 -15.49 11.36 20.35
C VAL A 288 -16.52 10.55 19.56
N LEU A 289 -16.46 9.24 19.72
CA LEU A 289 -17.38 8.30 19.09
C LEU A 289 -18.19 7.58 20.15
N ASP A 290 -19.45 7.33 19.88
CA ASP A 290 -20.24 6.37 20.63
C ASP A 290 -20.09 5.00 19.99
N ILE A 291 -19.84 3.98 20.81
CA ILE A 291 -19.64 2.61 20.33
C ILE A 291 -20.58 1.63 21.03
N LYS A 292 -20.92 0.57 20.31
CA LYS A 292 -21.50 -0.66 20.86
C LYS A 292 -20.67 -1.84 20.37
N THR A 293 -20.45 -2.82 21.24
CA THR A 293 -19.67 -4.01 20.90
C THR A 293 -20.43 -5.29 21.19
N GLN A 294 -20.23 -6.29 20.35
CA GLN A 294 -20.71 -7.66 20.60
C GLN A 294 -19.91 -8.68 19.80
N GLN A 295 -19.93 -9.93 20.23
CA GLN A 295 -19.44 -11.04 19.42
C GLN A 295 -20.57 -11.61 18.57
N ALA A 296 -20.28 -11.89 17.28
CA ALA A 296 -21.25 -12.40 16.33
C ALA A 296 -20.60 -13.20 15.20
N LEU A 297 -21.40 -13.96 14.49
CA LEU A 297 -21.03 -14.60 13.23
C LEU A 297 -21.47 -13.73 12.05
N TYR A 298 -20.55 -13.34 11.20
CA TYR A 298 -20.86 -12.83 9.87
C TYR A 298 -20.92 -14.03 8.89
N TYR A 299 -21.96 -14.86 9.07
CA TYR A 299 -22.03 -16.22 8.57
C TYR A 299 -21.85 -16.36 7.04
N GLN A 300 -22.40 -15.41 6.25
CA GLN A 300 -22.28 -15.43 4.80
C GLN A 300 -20.84 -15.21 4.32
N SER A 301 -20.03 -14.48 5.10
CA SER A 301 -18.65 -14.16 4.75
C SER A 301 -17.62 -15.02 5.49
N GLY A 302 -17.81 -15.27 6.79
CA GLY A 302 -16.84 -15.95 7.65
C GLY A 302 -17.30 -17.33 8.14
N GLY A 303 -18.46 -17.84 7.73
CA GLY A 303 -19.00 -19.10 8.21
C GLY A 303 -19.21 -19.09 9.74
N GLN A 304 -18.65 -20.07 10.44
CA GLN A 304 -18.77 -20.23 11.88
C GLN A 304 -17.69 -19.45 12.67
N ARG A 305 -16.84 -18.66 12.00
CA ARG A 305 -15.81 -17.85 12.67
C ARG A 305 -16.49 -16.77 13.51
N LEU A 306 -16.20 -16.78 14.83
CA LEU A 306 -16.64 -15.73 15.73
C LEU A 306 -15.84 -14.46 15.47
N LEU A 307 -16.50 -13.33 15.51
CA LEU A 307 -15.93 -12.01 15.25
C LEU A 307 -16.32 -11.04 16.36
N THR A 308 -15.41 -10.16 16.73
CA THR A 308 -15.75 -8.96 17.51
C THR A 308 -16.32 -7.92 16.58
N ILE A 309 -17.55 -7.49 16.80
CA ILE A 309 -18.24 -6.47 16.00
C ILE A 309 -18.24 -5.17 16.81
N VAL A 310 -17.86 -4.07 16.15
CA VAL A 310 -17.89 -2.72 16.72
C VAL A 310 -18.79 -1.85 15.84
N LEU A 311 -19.86 -1.35 16.41
CA LEU A 311 -20.73 -0.35 15.79
C LEU A 311 -20.30 1.02 16.31
N THR A 312 -20.13 1.99 15.40
CA THR A 312 -19.75 3.36 15.72
C THR A 312 -20.84 4.34 15.32
N HIS A 313 -21.06 5.34 16.16
CA HIS A 313 -21.96 6.46 15.92
C HIS A 313 -21.20 7.78 16.16
N ASP A 314 -21.29 8.69 15.22
CA ASP A 314 -20.70 10.03 15.33
C ASP A 314 -21.74 11.03 15.85
N ARG A 315 -21.58 11.50 17.10
CA ARG A 315 -22.50 12.47 17.72
C ARG A 315 -22.65 13.76 16.94
N GLU A 316 -21.60 14.16 16.20
CA GLU A 316 -21.63 15.38 15.39
C GLU A 316 -22.35 15.17 14.05
N GLY A 317 -22.76 13.94 13.72
CA GLY A 317 -23.47 13.60 12.49
C GLY A 317 -22.65 13.78 11.20
N LYS A 318 -21.33 14.01 11.31
CA LYS A 318 -20.44 14.18 10.15
C LYS A 318 -20.23 12.88 9.38
N ARG A 319 -20.39 11.74 10.05
CA ARG A 319 -20.17 10.40 9.50
C ARG A 319 -21.39 9.52 9.75
N PRO A 320 -21.77 8.69 8.78
CA PRO A 320 -22.82 7.70 9.00
C PRO A 320 -22.37 6.62 9.98
N ASP A 321 -23.31 5.94 10.61
CA ASP A 321 -23.02 4.76 11.41
C ASP A 321 -22.29 3.70 10.60
N GLN A 322 -21.28 3.08 11.21
CA GLN A 322 -20.44 2.08 10.57
C GLN A 322 -20.28 0.87 11.46
N MET A 323 -20.25 -0.30 10.87
CA MET A 323 -20.01 -1.56 11.55
C MET A 323 -18.69 -2.16 11.11
N PHE A 324 -17.77 -2.33 12.06
CA PHE A 324 -16.48 -2.98 11.87
C PHE A 324 -16.51 -4.38 12.45
N TYR A 325 -15.67 -5.26 11.92
CA TYR A 325 -15.40 -6.54 12.54
C TYR A 325 -13.91 -6.79 12.67
N CYS A 326 -13.54 -7.57 13.68
CA CYS A 326 -12.20 -8.08 13.89
C CYS A 326 -12.26 -9.59 14.13
N THR A 327 -11.35 -10.34 13.49
CA THR A 327 -11.23 -11.80 13.71
C THR A 327 -10.42 -12.13 14.97
N LYS A 328 -9.70 -11.17 15.55
CA LYS A 328 -8.96 -11.29 16.79
C LYS A 328 -9.86 -10.90 17.96
N LEU A 329 -10.28 -11.89 18.75
CA LEU A 329 -11.36 -11.75 19.73
C LEU A 329 -10.94 -11.03 21.03
N ASP A 330 -9.65 -11.01 21.35
CA ASP A 330 -9.08 -10.39 22.54
C ASP A 330 -8.80 -8.89 22.38
N TRP A 331 -9.07 -8.31 21.20
CA TRP A 331 -8.93 -6.89 20.99
C TRP A 331 -10.20 -6.11 21.36
N ASP A 332 -9.99 -5.03 22.10
CA ASP A 332 -11.05 -4.08 22.41
C ASP A 332 -11.39 -3.15 21.22
N ALA A 333 -12.49 -2.43 21.35
CA ALA A 333 -12.96 -1.52 20.30
C ALA A 333 -11.95 -0.41 19.97
N ARG A 334 -11.26 0.14 20.99
CA ARG A 334 -10.25 1.19 20.79
C ARG A 334 -9.12 0.68 19.89
N ARG A 335 -8.59 -0.49 20.20
CA ARG A 335 -7.49 -1.09 19.46
C ARG A 335 -7.90 -1.45 18.02
N ILE A 336 -9.12 -1.99 17.85
CA ILE A 336 -9.69 -2.30 16.52
C ILE A 336 -9.83 -1.04 15.68
N LEU A 337 -10.45 0.01 16.21
CA LEU A 337 -10.69 1.25 15.46
C LEU A 337 -9.38 2.00 15.20
N SER A 338 -8.43 2.00 16.14
CA SER A 338 -7.11 2.58 15.95
C SER A 338 -6.33 1.90 14.81
N ALA A 339 -6.30 0.58 14.81
CA ALA A 339 -5.64 -0.18 13.75
C ALA A 339 -6.31 0.04 12.40
N TYR A 340 -7.65 0.11 12.36
CA TYR A 340 -8.37 0.38 11.12
C TYR A 340 -8.10 1.81 10.59
N ALA A 341 -8.05 2.81 11.47
CA ALA A 341 -7.74 4.19 11.07
C ALA A 341 -6.36 4.31 10.42
N CYS A 342 -5.37 3.51 10.85
CA CYS A 342 -4.04 3.46 10.23
C CYS A 342 -4.08 3.05 8.75
N ARG A 343 -5.13 2.38 8.28
CA ARG A 343 -5.31 2.00 6.88
C ARG A 343 -5.21 3.20 5.92
N TRP A 344 -5.72 4.37 6.33
CA TRP A 344 -5.69 5.57 5.48
C TRP A 344 -4.29 5.92 4.96
N ALA A 345 -3.24 5.53 5.68
CA ALA A 345 -1.87 5.76 5.24
C ALA A 345 -1.54 5.12 3.87
N ILE A 346 -2.23 4.04 3.45
CA ILE A 346 -1.99 3.42 2.14
C ILE A 346 -2.47 4.32 1.00
N GLU A 347 -3.57 5.04 1.19
CA GLU A 347 -4.11 6.00 0.21
C GLU A 347 -3.13 7.18 0.03
N CYS A 348 -2.60 7.72 1.13
CA CYS A 348 -1.54 8.73 1.09
C CYS A 348 -0.27 8.22 0.38
N THR A 349 0.07 6.95 0.58
CA THR A 349 1.21 6.32 -0.11
C THR A 349 0.99 6.23 -1.61
N PHE A 350 -0.21 5.86 -2.05
CA PHE A 350 -0.57 5.82 -3.47
C PHE A 350 -0.46 7.20 -4.12
N GLU A 351 -0.95 8.23 -3.45
CA GLU A 351 -0.84 9.61 -3.89
C GLU A 351 0.64 10.04 -4.02
N ASN A 352 1.45 9.80 -2.99
CA ASN A 352 2.88 10.10 -3.01
C ASN A 352 3.62 9.36 -4.14
N CYS A 353 3.31 8.08 -4.36
CA CYS A 353 3.93 7.30 -5.45
C CYS A 353 3.55 7.84 -6.83
N LYS A 354 2.30 8.29 -7.03
CA LYS A 354 1.85 8.93 -8.27
C LYS A 354 2.53 10.28 -8.46
N GLN A 355 2.53 11.11 -7.44
CA GLN A 355 3.02 12.48 -7.51
C GLN A 355 4.55 12.56 -7.61
N PHE A 356 5.28 11.78 -6.81
CA PHE A 356 6.73 11.97 -6.65
C PHE A 356 7.59 10.86 -7.27
N LEU A 357 7.04 9.68 -7.50
CA LEU A 357 7.78 8.53 -8.02
C LEU A 357 7.30 8.05 -9.39
N GLY A 358 6.37 8.76 -10.02
CA GLY A 358 5.91 8.50 -11.38
C GLY A 358 5.27 7.13 -11.54
N LEU A 359 4.46 6.68 -10.58
CA LEU A 359 3.76 5.40 -10.63
C LEU A 359 2.91 5.23 -11.90
N GLU A 360 2.38 6.32 -12.42
CA GLU A 360 1.54 6.34 -13.63
C GLU A 360 2.34 6.49 -14.93
N ASP A 361 3.62 6.87 -14.87
CA ASP A 361 4.43 7.20 -16.05
C ASP A 361 4.76 6.00 -16.96
N PRO A 362 5.16 4.82 -16.45
CA PRO A 362 5.64 3.74 -17.30
C PRO A 362 4.62 3.30 -18.35
N ALA A 363 5.04 3.26 -19.62
CA ALA A 363 4.24 2.87 -20.77
C ALA A 363 4.68 1.52 -21.38
N ASN A 364 5.12 0.60 -20.55
CA ASN A 364 5.61 -0.71 -20.95
C ASN A 364 4.49 -1.57 -21.57
N ARG A 365 4.85 -2.36 -22.62
CA ARG A 365 3.90 -3.21 -23.34
C ARG A 365 4.01 -4.69 -22.97
N LEU A 366 5.21 -5.14 -22.57
CA LEU A 366 5.47 -6.55 -22.25
C LEU A 366 5.01 -6.91 -20.85
N PRO A 367 4.49 -8.14 -20.62
CA PRO A 367 3.98 -8.56 -19.31
C PRO A 367 4.96 -8.35 -18.17
N LYS A 368 6.19 -8.88 -18.28
CA LYS A 368 7.22 -8.74 -17.25
C LYS A 368 7.55 -7.27 -16.97
N ALA A 369 7.68 -6.46 -18.03
CA ALA A 369 8.03 -5.05 -17.89
C ALA A 369 6.95 -4.28 -17.12
N VAL A 370 5.67 -4.48 -17.44
CA VAL A 370 4.56 -3.88 -16.70
C VAL A 370 4.58 -4.29 -15.24
N GLN A 371 4.69 -5.62 -14.99
CA GLN A 371 4.65 -6.18 -13.63
C GLN A 371 5.84 -5.81 -12.76
N ARG A 372 6.91 -5.24 -13.32
CA ARG A 372 8.12 -4.85 -12.59
C ARG A 372 8.30 -3.34 -12.47
N THR A 373 7.91 -2.58 -13.49
CA THR A 373 8.20 -1.14 -13.54
C THR A 373 7.34 -0.34 -12.56
N ALA A 374 6.01 -0.55 -12.54
CA ALA A 374 5.15 0.13 -11.59
C ALA A 374 5.44 -0.29 -10.13
N PRO A 375 5.59 -1.59 -9.80
CA PRO A 375 6.04 -2.00 -8.47
C PRO A 375 7.36 -1.39 -8.00
N LEU A 376 8.30 -1.09 -8.91
CA LEU A 376 9.55 -0.44 -8.52
C LEU A 376 9.31 0.93 -7.88
N ALA A 377 8.32 1.70 -8.33
CA ALA A 377 7.96 2.97 -7.68
C ALA A 377 7.52 2.75 -6.22
N PHE A 378 6.73 1.73 -5.96
CA PHE A 378 6.33 1.35 -4.59
C PHE A 378 7.52 0.90 -3.74
N VAL A 379 8.40 0.07 -4.30
CA VAL A 379 9.63 -0.38 -3.63
C VAL A 379 10.51 0.82 -3.27
N LEU A 380 10.65 1.79 -4.17
CA LEU A 380 11.46 2.99 -3.94
C LEU A 380 10.84 3.92 -2.87
N TYR A 381 9.51 3.97 -2.78
CA TYR A 381 8.84 4.64 -1.67
C TYR A 381 9.27 4.02 -0.33
N THR A 382 9.14 2.70 -0.22
CA THR A 382 9.51 1.95 0.99
C THR A 382 10.99 2.13 1.33
N LEU A 383 11.88 2.02 0.36
CA LEU A 383 13.33 2.19 0.56
C LEU A 383 13.70 3.63 0.98
N THR A 384 13.01 4.64 0.45
CA THR A 384 13.23 6.04 0.84
C THR A 384 12.83 6.27 2.30
N VAL A 385 11.69 5.74 2.74
CA VAL A 385 11.25 5.81 4.15
C VAL A 385 12.21 5.06 5.06
N LEU A 386 12.66 3.87 4.65
CA LEU A 386 13.58 3.03 5.39
C LEU A 386 14.95 3.70 5.55
N TRP A 387 15.50 4.25 4.47
CA TRP A 387 16.75 5.03 4.51
C TRP A 387 16.63 6.24 5.43
N PHE A 388 15.53 6.95 5.32
CA PHE A 388 15.29 8.12 6.15
C PHE A 388 15.25 7.76 7.64
N HIS A 389 14.59 6.66 7.99
CA HIS A 389 14.53 6.15 9.36
C HIS A 389 15.92 5.76 9.90
N ARG A 390 16.77 5.13 9.07
CA ARG A 390 18.11 4.68 9.50
C ARG A 390 19.14 5.80 9.58
N SER A 391 19.12 6.73 8.64
CA SER A 391 20.21 7.69 8.44
C SER A 391 19.72 9.09 8.04
N GLY A 392 18.67 9.18 7.23
CA GLY A 392 18.27 10.42 6.56
C GLY A 392 17.73 11.48 7.51
N PHE A 393 17.14 11.09 8.64
CA PHE A 393 16.53 12.03 9.59
C PHE A 393 17.55 13.03 10.17
N THR A 394 18.82 12.65 10.30
CA THR A 394 19.90 13.53 10.78
C THR A 394 20.22 14.65 9.80
N PHE A 395 19.87 14.47 8.54
CA PHE A 395 20.08 15.45 7.47
C PHE A 395 18.83 16.25 7.16
N LEU A 396 17.71 16.05 7.87
CA LEU A 396 16.46 16.75 7.58
C LEU A 396 16.64 18.26 7.71
N ARG A 397 16.22 18.97 6.67
CA ARG A 397 16.11 20.45 6.68
C ARG A 397 14.78 20.82 6.07
N PHE A 398 13.96 21.54 6.82
CA PHE A 398 12.73 22.09 6.25
C PHE A 398 13.07 23.34 5.42
N PRO A 399 12.54 23.45 4.20
CA PRO A 399 12.70 24.67 3.41
C PRO A 399 12.04 25.84 4.14
N HIS A 400 12.73 27.00 4.17
CA HIS A 400 12.13 28.22 4.69
C HIS A 400 10.94 28.62 3.82
N ARG A 401 9.74 28.63 4.42
CA ARG A 401 8.48 29.02 3.77
C ARG A 401 7.79 30.07 4.64
N PRO A 402 7.83 31.37 4.29
CA PRO A 402 7.22 32.43 5.10
C PRO A 402 5.74 32.18 5.42
N TRP A 403 5.01 31.57 4.48
CA TRP A 403 3.60 31.22 4.62
C TRP A 403 3.31 29.93 5.40
N TYR A 404 4.33 29.12 5.73
CA TYR A 404 4.15 27.87 6.48
C TYR A 404 5.38 27.55 7.34
N GLN A 405 5.46 28.23 8.48
CA GLN A 405 6.60 28.11 9.40
C GLN A 405 6.44 27.01 10.46
N ARG A 406 5.25 26.40 10.57
CA ARG A 406 4.91 25.48 11.67
C ARG A 406 5.14 24.00 11.36
N LYS A 407 5.82 23.67 10.27
CA LYS A 407 6.05 22.27 9.91
C LYS A 407 7.05 21.63 10.88
N LYS A 408 6.57 20.69 11.70
CA LYS A 408 7.39 19.97 12.69
C LYS A 408 7.77 18.56 12.22
N GLU A 409 6.97 17.94 11.37
CA GLU A 409 7.15 16.55 10.93
C GLU A 409 7.28 16.46 9.41
N PRO A 410 8.22 15.66 8.90
CA PRO A 410 8.44 15.53 7.48
C PRO A 410 7.29 14.80 6.77
N SER A 411 7.04 15.17 5.52
CA SER A 411 6.24 14.42 4.54
C SER A 411 7.14 13.57 3.68
N PHE A 412 6.58 12.65 2.89
CA PHE A 412 7.38 11.86 1.93
C PHE A 412 8.19 12.74 0.96
N ALA A 413 7.63 13.88 0.53
CA ALA A 413 8.36 14.84 -0.28
C ALA A 413 9.65 15.35 0.39
N ASP A 414 9.62 15.57 1.71
CA ASP A 414 10.82 15.99 2.45
C ASP A 414 11.84 14.86 2.58
N LEU A 415 11.39 13.61 2.74
CA LEU A 415 12.26 12.46 2.77
C LEU A 415 13.02 12.32 1.44
N LEU A 416 12.27 12.38 0.32
CA LEU A 416 12.84 12.29 -1.01
C LEU A 416 13.77 13.47 -1.33
N ALA A 417 13.39 14.69 -0.95
CA ALA A 417 14.22 15.88 -1.11
C ALA A 417 15.53 15.75 -0.31
N THR A 418 15.44 15.23 0.92
CA THR A 418 16.63 14.99 1.75
C THR A 418 17.57 13.97 1.09
N LEU A 419 17.04 12.85 0.57
CA LEU A 419 17.84 11.84 -0.14
C LEU A 419 18.55 12.42 -1.35
N ARG A 420 17.83 13.16 -2.18
CA ARG A 420 18.40 13.84 -3.37
C ARG A 420 19.48 14.82 -2.98
N ARG A 421 19.21 15.70 -2.01
CA ARG A 421 20.15 16.72 -1.55
C ARG A 421 21.44 16.10 -1.03
N VAL A 422 21.36 15.14 -0.13
CA VAL A 422 22.54 14.44 0.41
C VAL A 422 23.35 13.78 -0.71
N SER A 423 22.68 13.13 -1.67
CA SER A 423 23.36 12.50 -2.82
C SER A 423 24.06 13.54 -3.72
N TYR A 424 23.48 14.71 -3.93
CA TYR A 424 24.14 15.79 -4.69
C TYR A 424 25.29 16.42 -3.91
N GLU A 425 25.12 16.68 -2.60
CA GLU A 425 26.16 17.24 -1.74
C GLU A 425 27.40 16.34 -1.67
N GLU A 426 27.24 15.04 -1.56
CA GLU A 426 28.36 14.09 -1.56
C GLU A 426 29.12 14.10 -2.89
N LYS A 427 28.41 14.10 -4.01
CA LYS A 427 29.06 14.17 -5.31
C LYS A 427 29.80 15.49 -5.51
N THR A 428 29.21 16.60 -5.12
CA THR A 428 29.86 17.89 -5.27
C THR A 428 31.10 18.04 -4.40
N ARG A 429 31.13 17.42 -3.21
CA ARG A 429 32.34 17.38 -2.36
C ARG A 429 33.53 16.71 -3.04
N THR A 430 33.28 15.73 -3.90
CA THR A 430 34.34 15.05 -4.64
C THR A 430 34.83 15.81 -5.87
N LEU A 431 34.04 16.74 -6.39
CA LEU A 431 34.30 17.45 -7.64
C LEU A 431 34.84 18.88 -7.48
N VAL A 432 34.65 19.49 -6.29
CA VAL A 432 34.92 20.94 -6.10
C VAL A 432 36.05 21.15 -5.09
N PRO A 433 37.10 21.93 -5.44
CA PRO A 433 38.14 22.35 -4.51
C PRO A 433 37.56 23.17 -3.34
N LYS A 434 38.23 23.16 -2.19
CA LYS A 434 37.76 23.72 -0.90
C LYS A 434 37.53 25.25 -0.86
N HIS A 435 37.52 25.98 -1.99
CA HIS A 435 37.43 27.44 -2.02
C HIS A 435 36.01 28.03 -2.10
N SER A 436 35.78 29.13 -1.40
CA SER A 436 34.58 29.56 -0.71
C SER A 436 33.37 30.03 -1.53
N HIS A 437 33.53 30.72 -2.65
CA HIS A 437 32.38 31.37 -3.34
C HIS A 437 31.54 30.36 -4.14
N ILE A 438 32.13 29.38 -4.78
CA ILE A 438 31.45 28.32 -5.54
C ILE A 438 30.58 27.45 -4.61
N LYS A 439 30.99 27.27 -3.35
CA LYS A 439 30.31 26.43 -2.37
C LYS A 439 28.89 26.92 -2.06
N THR A 440 28.68 28.21 -1.93
CA THR A 440 27.35 28.80 -1.66
C THR A 440 26.41 28.59 -2.85
N TRP A 441 26.89 28.84 -4.06
CA TRP A 441 26.13 28.62 -5.29
C TRP A 441 25.74 27.14 -5.47
N ILE A 442 26.66 26.22 -5.24
CA ILE A 442 26.40 24.80 -5.31
C ILE A 442 25.36 24.39 -4.27
N THR A 443 25.45 24.89 -3.04
CA THR A 443 24.45 24.59 -2.00
C THR A 443 23.07 25.05 -2.40
N GLN A 444 22.91 26.28 -2.93
CA GLN A 444 21.64 26.80 -3.40
C GLN A 444 21.08 25.99 -4.58
N LEU A 445 21.93 25.66 -5.55
CA LEU A 445 21.54 24.84 -6.72
C LEU A 445 21.14 23.42 -6.29
N THR A 446 21.90 22.82 -5.38
CA THR A 446 21.59 21.49 -4.82
C THR A 446 20.25 21.48 -4.09
N GLU A 447 19.97 22.52 -3.33
CA GLU A 447 18.70 22.66 -2.64
C GLU A 447 17.52 22.83 -3.62
N LEU A 448 17.70 23.63 -4.66
CA LEU A 448 16.71 23.78 -5.73
C LEU A 448 16.45 22.45 -6.46
N LEU A 449 17.50 21.76 -6.87
CA LEU A 449 17.43 20.49 -7.61
C LEU A 449 16.96 19.32 -6.76
N SER A 450 17.01 19.37 -5.44
CA SER A 450 16.57 18.27 -4.58
C SER A 450 15.06 18.21 -4.40
N ARG A 451 14.36 19.35 -4.60
CA ARG A 451 12.91 19.43 -4.38
C ARG A 451 12.16 18.63 -5.42
N PRO A 452 11.18 17.80 -5.02
CA PRO A 452 10.25 17.23 -5.97
C PRO A 452 9.43 18.36 -6.60
N GLY A 453 9.34 18.36 -7.93
CA GLY A 453 8.58 19.33 -8.71
C GLY A 453 7.09 19.18 -8.52
#